data_e88253903f565dc7c887e473b8936816
#
_entry.id   e88253903f565dc7c887e473b8936816
#
_cell.length_a   1.000
_cell.length_b   1.000
_cell.length_c   1.000
_cell.angle_alpha   90.00
_cell.angle_beta   90.00
_cell.angle_gamma   90.00
#
_symmetry.space_group_name_H-M   'P 1'
#
loop_
_entity.id
_entity.type
_entity.pdbx_description
1 polymer ?
#
loop_
_entity_poly.entity_id
_entity_poly.type
_entity_poly.pdbx_seq_one_letter_code
_entity_poly.pdbx_strand_id
1 'polypeptide(L)'
;MLLVASAAAQQTQQAALERLRAASSDSCLTLVCTYSMYVSQTRVQGEAEGMLQGNAYMMRGNGIEVYCDGTKVWTVDPSLKEVYVEQVGNAGVNAFLDPTSADIAFDAAGNPISASFVMQDGLKVDLKILSATKSKIKPENAFRPQVSFGSDWIITEL
;
A
#
# COMPACT_ATOMS: atom_id res chain seq x y z
N MET A 1 25.81 6.92 19.40
CA MET A 1 24.80 5.96 19.88
C MET A 1 23.45 6.01 19.13
N LEU A 2 23.13 7.09 18.45
CA LEU A 2 21.89 7.26 17.64
C LEU A 2 21.89 6.52 16.28
N LEU A 3 23.05 6.21 15.71
CA LEU A 3 23.18 5.56 14.39
C LEU A 3 22.87 4.04 14.40
N VAL A 4 23.05 3.39 15.52
CA VAL A 4 22.82 1.93 15.62
C VAL A 4 21.34 1.60 15.74
N ALA A 5 20.56 2.46 16.39
CA ALA A 5 19.12 2.26 16.53
C ALA A 5 18.37 2.45 15.21
N SER A 6 18.82 3.37 14.35
CA SER A 6 18.21 3.60 13.04
C SER A 6 18.45 2.43 12.07
N ALA A 7 19.65 1.86 12.06
CA ALA A 7 19.99 0.73 11.21
C ALA A 7 19.22 -0.55 11.61
N ALA A 8 19.06 -0.80 12.90
CA ALA A 8 18.26 -1.93 13.39
C ALA A 8 16.76 -1.77 13.07
N ALA A 9 16.23 -0.56 13.19
CA ALA A 9 14.85 -0.27 12.82
C ALA A 9 14.61 -0.45 11.30
N GLN A 10 15.49 0.05 10.43
CA GLN A 10 15.43 -0.13 8.98
C GLN A 10 15.50 -1.61 8.60
N GLN A 11 16.37 -2.39 9.22
CA GLN A 11 16.53 -3.82 8.96
C GLN A 11 15.27 -4.60 9.35
N THR A 12 14.61 -4.24 10.45
CA THR A 12 13.35 -4.86 10.90
C THR A 12 12.19 -4.55 9.95
N GLN A 13 12.12 -3.34 9.43
CA GLN A 13 11.07 -2.91 8.48
C GLN A 13 11.22 -3.58 7.12
N GLN A 14 12.44 -3.64 6.59
CA GLN A 14 12.71 -4.34 5.34
C GLN A 14 12.37 -5.82 5.46
N ALA A 15 12.68 -6.46 6.58
CA ALA A 15 12.31 -7.84 6.86
C ALA A 15 10.78 -8.04 6.90
N ALA A 16 10.02 -7.10 7.47
CA ALA A 16 8.57 -7.15 7.49
C ALA A 16 7.95 -7.02 6.08
N LEU A 17 8.47 -6.14 5.25
CA LEU A 17 8.03 -5.98 3.86
C LEU A 17 8.38 -7.20 2.99
N GLU A 18 9.57 -7.76 3.17
CA GLU A 18 9.98 -9.01 2.50
C GLU A 18 9.10 -10.19 2.92
N ARG A 19 8.73 -10.26 4.19
CA ARG A 19 7.80 -11.28 4.70
C ARG A 19 6.42 -11.14 4.06
N LEU A 20 5.92 -9.92 3.91
CA LEU A 20 4.65 -9.65 3.23
C LEU A 20 4.70 -10.04 1.74
N ARG A 21 5.79 -9.72 1.06
CA ARG A 21 6.03 -10.15 -0.34
C ARG A 21 6.08 -11.66 -0.46
N ALA A 22 6.81 -12.34 0.43
CA ALA A 22 6.90 -13.79 0.43
C ALA A 22 5.54 -14.44 0.64
N ALA A 23 4.68 -13.87 1.49
CA ALA A 23 3.32 -14.35 1.71
C ALA A 23 2.40 -14.21 0.49
N SER A 24 2.73 -13.33 -0.45
CA SER A 24 1.94 -13.05 -1.67
C SER A 24 2.68 -13.40 -2.98
N SER A 25 3.79 -14.11 -2.94
CA SER A 25 4.60 -14.40 -4.14
C SER A 25 3.98 -15.44 -5.07
N ASP A 26 3.23 -16.39 -4.52
CA ASP A 26 2.60 -17.52 -5.23
C ASP A 26 1.07 -17.50 -5.16
N SER A 27 0.51 -16.47 -4.58
CA SER A 27 -0.93 -16.29 -4.36
C SER A 27 -1.29 -14.81 -4.34
N CYS A 28 -2.58 -14.50 -4.51
CA CYS A 28 -3.10 -13.17 -4.26
C CYS A 28 -3.58 -13.08 -2.81
N LEU A 29 -3.03 -12.16 -2.05
CA LEU A 29 -3.46 -11.85 -0.68
C LEU A 29 -4.44 -10.68 -0.73
N THR A 30 -5.68 -10.92 -0.35
CA THR A 30 -6.71 -9.89 -0.22
C THR A 30 -6.86 -9.49 1.24
N LEU A 31 -6.80 -8.19 1.50
CA LEU A 31 -6.90 -7.60 2.83
C LEU A 31 -8.13 -6.71 2.91
N VAL A 32 -8.87 -6.82 4.02
CA VAL A 32 -9.88 -5.86 4.44
C VAL A 32 -9.41 -5.27 5.75
N CYS A 33 -9.39 -3.96 5.85
CA CYS A 33 -8.87 -3.27 7.02
C CYS A 33 -9.70 -2.03 7.38
N THR A 34 -9.54 -1.59 8.62
CA THR A 34 -9.89 -0.23 9.02
C THR A 34 -8.62 0.59 9.11
N TYR A 35 -8.71 1.85 8.75
CA TYR A 35 -7.62 2.81 8.90
C TYR A 35 -8.00 3.96 9.80
N SER A 36 -7.00 4.55 10.45
CA SER A 36 -7.12 5.83 11.12
C SER A 36 -5.87 6.67 10.84
N MET A 37 -6.07 7.97 10.68
CA MET A 37 -5.02 8.95 10.48
C MET A 37 -5.42 10.28 11.09
N TYR A 38 -4.46 11.15 11.38
CA TYR A 38 -4.70 12.50 11.87
C TYR A 38 -4.31 13.51 10.79
N VAL A 39 -5.29 14.25 10.30
CA VAL A 39 -5.10 15.35 9.35
C VAL A 39 -5.42 16.64 10.08
N SER A 40 -4.42 17.51 10.25
CA SER A 40 -4.58 18.79 10.96
C SER A 40 -5.30 18.65 12.31
N GLN A 41 -4.86 17.70 13.14
CA GLN A 41 -5.43 17.36 14.47
C GLN A 41 -6.84 16.71 14.44
N THR A 42 -7.43 16.52 13.28
CA THR A 42 -8.70 15.81 13.13
C THR A 42 -8.43 14.34 12.83
N ARG A 43 -9.03 13.44 13.60
CA ARG A 43 -8.97 12.01 13.34
C ARG A 43 -9.91 11.65 12.19
N VAL A 44 -9.34 11.12 11.14
CA VAL A 44 -10.06 10.52 10.00
C VAL A 44 -9.94 9.01 10.11
N GLN A 45 -11.04 8.31 9.93
CA GLN A 45 -11.07 6.85 9.97
C GLN A 45 -12.05 6.30 8.95
N GLY A 46 -11.83 5.09 8.50
CA GLY A 46 -12.68 4.43 7.52
C GLY A 46 -12.27 2.99 7.28
N GLU A 47 -12.84 2.42 6.24
CA GLU A 47 -12.53 1.09 5.77
C GLU A 47 -11.70 1.18 4.49
N ALA A 48 -10.81 0.21 4.30
CA ALA A 48 -10.02 0.07 3.09
C ALA A 48 -9.91 -1.41 2.74
N GLU A 49 -9.71 -1.69 1.46
CA GLU A 49 -9.41 -3.02 0.95
C GLU A 49 -8.14 -2.97 0.11
N GLY A 50 -7.45 -4.08 0.04
CA GLY A 50 -6.24 -4.20 -0.75
C GLY A 50 -6.01 -5.60 -1.26
N MET A 51 -5.24 -5.70 -2.34
CA MET A 51 -4.70 -6.94 -2.87
C MET A 51 -3.19 -6.79 -3.02
N LEU A 52 -2.48 -7.86 -2.71
CA LEU A 52 -1.02 -7.96 -2.85
C LEU A 52 -0.67 -9.24 -3.59
N GLN A 53 0.22 -9.13 -4.56
CA GLN A 53 0.73 -10.27 -5.32
C GLN A 53 2.17 -9.97 -5.78
N GLY A 54 3.16 -10.42 -5.02
CA GLY A 54 4.55 -10.10 -5.26
C GLY A 54 4.80 -8.58 -5.18
N ASN A 55 5.19 -7.98 -6.30
CA ASN A 55 5.41 -6.54 -6.41
C ASN A 55 4.19 -5.76 -6.90
N ALA A 56 3.11 -6.46 -7.24
CA ALA A 56 1.86 -5.83 -7.66
C ALA A 56 0.92 -5.64 -6.47
N TYR A 57 0.21 -4.53 -6.44
CA TYR A 57 -0.79 -4.27 -5.41
C TYR A 57 -1.92 -3.36 -5.91
N MET A 58 -3.04 -3.44 -5.23
CA MET A 58 -4.17 -2.53 -5.38
C MET A 58 -4.67 -2.16 -3.99
N MET A 59 -5.05 -0.91 -3.79
CA MET A 59 -5.64 -0.42 -2.54
C MET A 59 -6.81 0.51 -2.86
N ARG A 60 -7.87 0.43 -2.07
CA ARG A 60 -9.01 1.34 -2.13
C ARG A 60 -9.39 1.78 -0.72
N GLY A 61 -9.59 3.06 -0.55
CA GLY A 61 -10.05 3.64 0.71
C GLY A 61 -10.15 5.16 0.61
N ASN A 62 -11.07 5.74 1.36
CA ASN A 62 -11.29 7.18 1.40
C ASN A 62 -11.55 7.83 0.01
N GLY A 63 -12.21 7.10 -0.89
CA GLY A 63 -12.50 7.58 -2.24
C GLY A 63 -11.31 7.57 -3.21
N ILE A 64 -10.15 7.11 -2.77
CA ILE A 64 -8.93 7.01 -3.58
C ILE A 64 -8.68 5.54 -3.91
N GLU A 65 -8.24 5.29 -5.12
CA GLU A 65 -7.78 3.98 -5.58
C GLU A 65 -6.31 4.07 -5.99
N VAL A 66 -5.54 3.08 -5.58
CA VAL A 66 -4.13 2.97 -5.95
C VAL A 66 -3.90 1.62 -6.59
N TYR A 67 -3.22 1.63 -7.70
CA TYR A 67 -2.86 0.42 -8.46
C TYR A 67 -1.36 0.42 -8.73
N CYS A 68 -0.75 -0.74 -8.62
CA CYS A 68 0.65 -0.96 -9.00
C CYS A 68 0.78 -2.32 -9.69
N ASP A 69 1.21 -2.33 -10.93
CA ASP A 69 1.46 -3.57 -11.69
C ASP A 69 2.89 -4.11 -11.56
N GLY A 70 3.68 -3.47 -10.69
CA GLY A 70 5.11 -3.76 -10.51
C GLY A 70 6.04 -2.85 -11.31
N THR A 71 5.51 -2.07 -12.26
CA THR A 71 6.28 -1.12 -13.09
C THR A 71 5.77 0.31 -12.98
N LYS A 72 4.48 0.48 -12.88
CA LYS A 72 3.81 1.77 -12.75
C LYS A 72 2.87 1.78 -11.55
N VAL A 73 2.70 2.96 -10.98
CA VAL A 73 1.71 3.25 -9.95
C VAL A 73 0.71 4.25 -10.50
N TRP A 74 -0.57 3.96 -10.32
CA TRP A 74 -1.68 4.88 -10.61
C TRP A 74 -2.37 5.24 -9.31
N THR A 75 -2.44 6.53 -8.99
CA THR A 75 -3.29 7.05 -7.92
C THR A 75 -4.48 7.73 -8.57
N VAL A 76 -5.65 7.18 -8.34
CA VAL A 76 -6.90 7.58 -9.00
C VAL A 76 -7.84 8.22 -8.00
N ASP A 77 -8.27 9.44 -8.27
CA ASP A 77 -9.37 10.11 -7.58
C ASP A 77 -10.58 10.20 -8.53
N PRO A 78 -11.56 9.29 -8.41
CA PRO A 78 -12.73 9.30 -9.28
C PRO A 78 -13.64 10.52 -9.05
N SER A 79 -13.62 11.10 -7.87
CA SER A 79 -14.45 12.25 -7.52
C SER A 79 -14.00 13.53 -8.22
N LEU A 80 -12.69 13.69 -8.39
CA LEU A 80 -12.07 14.80 -9.10
C LEU A 80 -11.79 14.46 -10.57
N LYS A 81 -11.91 13.21 -10.98
CA LYS A 81 -11.48 12.68 -12.29
C LYS A 81 -10.00 12.98 -12.55
N GLU A 82 -9.18 12.73 -11.57
CA GLU A 82 -7.74 12.91 -11.63
C GLU A 82 -7.03 11.57 -11.48
N VAL A 83 -5.96 11.39 -12.23
CA VAL A 83 -5.05 10.27 -12.09
C VAL A 83 -3.61 10.74 -12.16
N TYR A 84 -2.82 10.30 -11.19
CA TYR A 84 -1.37 10.50 -11.14
C TYR A 84 -0.70 9.18 -11.50
N VAL A 85 0.25 9.23 -12.41
CA VAL A 85 1.00 8.07 -12.91
C VAL A 85 2.48 8.24 -12.60
N GLU A 86 3.04 7.28 -11.88
CA GLU A 86 4.45 7.27 -11.49
C GLU A 86 5.11 5.99 -11.96
N GLN A 87 6.40 6.05 -12.29
CA GLN A 87 7.21 4.86 -12.49
C GLN A 87 7.64 4.30 -11.14
N VAL A 88 7.54 2.99 -10.96
CA VAL A 88 8.10 2.35 -9.78
C VAL A 88 9.62 2.46 -9.85
N GLY A 89 10.20 3.14 -8.86
CA GLY A 89 11.65 3.17 -8.68
C GLY A 89 12.20 1.80 -8.24
N ASN A 90 13.51 1.71 -8.03
CA ASN A 90 14.19 0.47 -7.58
C ASN A 90 13.71 -0.05 -6.21
N ALA A 91 12.83 0.68 -5.53
CA ALA A 91 12.33 0.38 -4.20
C ALA A 91 11.00 -0.41 -4.16
N GLY A 92 10.35 -0.70 -5.28
CA GLY A 92 9.11 -1.51 -5.36
C GLY A 92 7.95 -0.89 -4.59
N VAL A 93 7.35 -1.64 -3.65
CA VAL A 93 6.19 -1.22 -2.81
C VAL A 93 6.38 0.12 -2.09
N ASN A 94 7.58 0.69 -2.12
CA ASN A 94 7.97 1.86 -1.35
C ASN A 94 7.55 3.21 -1.95
N ALA A 95 6.83 3.26 -3.08
CA ALA A 95 6.32 4.53 -3.62
C ALA A 95 5.35 5.23 -2.63
N PHE A 96 4.68 4.47 -1.74
CA PHE A 96 3.79 5.00 -0.71
C PHE A 96 4.40 5.01 0.69
N LEU A 97 5.43 4.22 0.92
CA LEU A 97 5.93 3.94 2.26
C LEU A 97 7.37 4.41 2.33
N ASP A 98 7.64 5.37 3.18
CA ASP A 98 9.00 5.57 3.65
C ASP A 98 9.42 4.28 4.38
N PRO A 99 10.39 3.52 3.86
CA PRO A 99 10.79 2.23 4.43
C PRO A 99 11.36 2.35 5.85
N THR A 100 11.64 3.55 6.32
CA THR A 100 12.12 3.81 7.69
C THR A 100 10.97 3.93 8.70
N SER A 101 9.71 3.90 8.28
CA SER A 101 8.56 4.24 9.10
C SER A 101 7.39 3.25 9.01
N ALA A 102 7.60 2.08 8.45
CA ALA A 102 6.61 1.01 8.40
C ALA A 102 6.81 0.02 9.56
N ASP A 103 5.72 -0.27 10.28
CA ASP A 103 5.67 -1.32 11.30
C ASP A 103 4.49 -2.24 10.98
N ILE A 104 4.76 -3.54 10.82
CA ILE A 104 3.76 -4.54 10.47
C ILE A 104 3.82 -5.67 11.48
N ALA A 105 2.70 -5.94 12.13
CA ALA A 105 2.53 -7.09 13.01
C ALA A 105 1.89 -8.27 12.24
N PHE A 106 2.37 -9.48 12.53
CA PHE A 106 1.89 -10.73 11.92
C PHE A 106 1.38 -11.70 12.99
N ASP A 107 0.41 -12.51 12.61
CA ASP A 107 -0.02 -13.65 13.43
C ASP A 107 0.95 -14.84 13.32
N ALA A 108 0.66 -15.92 14.06
CA ALA A 108 1.50 -17.13 14.04
C ALA A 108 1.51 -17.83 12.67
N ALA A 109 0.49 -17.63 11.85
CA ALA A 109 0.39 -18.19 10.49
C ALA A 109 1.11 -17.31 9.44
N GLY A 110 1.64 -16.13 9.84
CA GLY A 110 2.33 -15.21 8.95
C GLY A 110 1.43 -14.23 8.20
N ASN A 111 0.16 -14.11 8.59
CA ASN A 111 -0.74 -13.11 8.02
C ASN A 111 -0.57 -11.77 8.73
N PRO A 112 -0.62 -10.64 8.02
CA PRO A 112 -0.59 -9.33 8.66
C PRO A 112 -1.87 -9.11 9.48
N ILE A 113 -1.73 -8.56 10.69
CA ILE A 113 -2.84 -8.24 11.59
C ILE A 113 -2.98 -6.74 11.86
N SER A 114 -1.90 -5.99 11.74
CA SER A 114 -1.88 -4.54 11.84
C SER A 114 -0.68 -3.95 11.12
N ALA A 115 -0.79 -2.70 10.74
CA ALA A 115 0.34 -1.95 10.18
C ALA A 115 0.26 -0.48 10.58
N SER A 116 1.40 0.17 10.72
CA SER A 116 1.53 1.59 10.98
C SER A 116 2.54 2.17 10.01
N PHE A 117 2.16 3.23 9.30
CA PHE A 117 2.99 3.87 8.29
C PHE A 117 3.11 5.35 8.58
N VAL A 118 4.26 5.92 8.27
CA VAL A 118 4.43 7.37 8.16
C VAL A 118 4.65 7.70 6.68
N MET A 119 3.77 8.53 6.13
CA MET A 119 3.84 8.98 4.74
C MET A 119 4.94 10.03 4.58
N GLN A 120 5.34 10.31 3.34
CA GLN A 120 6.42 11.28 3.04
C GLN A 120 6.15 12.69 3.59
N ASP A 121 4.89 13.08 3.70
CA ASP A 121 4.45 14.35 4.28
C ASP A 121 4.38 14.34 5.82
N GLY A 122 4.78 13.21 6.45
CA GLY A 122 4.72 13.01 7.89
C GLY A 122 3.35 12.52 8.42
N LEU A 123 2.38 12.28 7.54
CA LEU A 123 1.09 11.74 7.93
C LEU A 123 1.22 10.30 8.43
N LYS A 124 0.81 10.06 9.66
CA LYS A 124 0.77 8.71 10.24
C LYS A 124 -0.56 8.03 9.92
N VAL A 125 -0.48 6.83 9.36
CA VAL A 125 -1.63 5.98 9.05
C VAL A 125 -1.52 4.67 9.82
N ASP A 126 -2.51 4.35 10.62
CA ASP A 126 -2.63 3.09 11.34
C ASP A 126 -3.69 2.21 10.68
N LEU A 127 -3.34 0.97 10.39
CA LEU A 127 -4.22 -0.04 9.82
C LEU A 127 -4.47 -1.16 10.81
N LYS A 128 -5.72 -1.59 10.93
CA LYS A 128 -6.10 -2.84 11.57
C LYS A 128 -6.66 -3.78 10.53
N ILE A 129 -6.02 -4.91 10.34
CA ILE A 129 -6.44 -5.93 9.37
C ILE A 129 -7.61 -6.72 9.97
N LEU A 130 -8.76 -6.67 9.30
CA LEU A 130 -9.97 -7.41 9.70
C LEU A 130 -10.00 -8.80 9.09
N SER A 131 -9.51 -8.94 7.86
CA SER A 131 -9.36 -10.23 7.20
C SER A 131 -8.18 -10.24 6.23
N ALA A 132 -7.54 -11.39 6.12
CA ALA A 132 -6.48 -11.66 5.15
C ALA A 132 -6.80 -13.01 4.49
N THR A 133 -7.08 -13.01 3.19
CA THR A 133 -7.51 -14.18 2.44
C THR A 133 -6.57 -14.42 1.27
N LYS A 134 -6.04 -15.63 1.16
CA LYS A 134 -5.23 -16.07 0.01
C LYS A 134 -6.12 -16.68 -1.07
N SER A 135 -5.88 -16.32 -2.32
CA SER A 135 -6.54 -16.87 -3.49
C SER A 135 -5.53 -17.17 -4.60
N LYS A 136 -5.99 -17.76 -5.69
CA LYS A 136 -5.15 -17.99 -6.87
C LYS A 136 -4.57 -16.69 -7.40
N ILE A 137 -3.40 -16.77 -8.02
CA ILE A 137 -2.77 -15.67 -8.76
C ILE A 137 -3.77 -15.06 -9.73
N LYS A 138 -3.86 -13.74 -9.70
CA LYS A 138 -4.66 -12.93 -10.63
C LYS A 138 -3.83 -12.46 -11.81
N PRO A 139 -4.44 -12.20 -12.97
CA PRO A 139 -3.73 -11.63 -14.10
C PRO A 139 -3.24 -10.21 -13.78
N GLU A 140 -2.20 -9.78 -14.48
CA GLU A 140 -1.55 -8.47 -14.27
C GLU A 140 -2.51 -7.29 -14.37
N ASN A 141 -3.50 -7.36 -15.26
CA ASN A 141 -4.48 -6.30 -15.43
C ASN A 141 -5.39 -6.09 -14.20
N ALA A 142 -5.46 -7.04 -13.27
CA ALA A 142 -6.16 -6.86 -12.00
C ALA A 142 -5.53 -5.77 -11.11
N PHE A 143 -4.27 -5.43 -11.37
CA PHE A 143 -3.49 -4.41 -10.66
C PHE A 143 -3.31 -3.12 -11.45
N ARG A 144 -4.17 -2.89 -12.43
CA ARG A 144 -4.26 -1.67 -13.23
C ARG A 144 -5.66 -1.07 -13.11
N PRO A 145 -5.82 0.25 -13.29
CA PRO A 145 -7.14 0.85 -13.35
C PRO A 145 -8.01 0.18 -14.41
N GLN A 146 -9.25 -0.18 -14.04
CA GLN A 146 -10.19 -0.86 -14.93
C GLN A 146 -11.04 0.12 -15.77
N VAL A 147 -10.92 1.42 -15.48
CA VAL A 147 -11.64 2.47 -16.20
C VAL A 147 -10.76 3.05 -17.31
N SER A 148 -11.40 3.37 -18.45
CA SER A 148 -10.75 4.19 -19.48
C SER A 148 -10.84 5.65 -19.02
N PHE A 149 -9.70 6.32 -18.95
CA PHE A 149 -9.64 7.75 -18.67
C PHE A 149 -10.06 8.53 -19.92
N GLY A 150 -11.29 9.03 -19.94
CA GLY A 150 -11.82 9.83 -21.04
C GLY A 150 -11.20 11.24 -21.09
N SER A 151 -11.63 12.04 -22.05
CA SER A 151 -11.13 13.41 -22.26
C SER A 151 -11.46 14.37 -21.10
N ASP A 152 -12.34 13.99 -20.20
CA ASP A 152 -12.74 14.72 -18.99
C ASP A 152 -11.90 14.38 -17.76
N TRP A 153 -10.89 13.51 -17.92
CA TRP A 153 -9.92 13.17 -16.88
C TRP A 153 -8.64 13.99 -17.00
N ILE A 154 -8.10 14.39 -15.86
CA ILE A 154 -6.79 15.00 -15.77
C ILE A 154 -5.77 13.90 -15.48
N ILE A 155 -4.86 13.68 -16.40
CA ILE A 155 -3.78 12.70 -16.27
C ILE A 155 -2.47 13.45 -16.03
N THR A 156 -1.83 13.19 -14.89
CA THR A 156 -0.54 13.78 -14.53
C THR A 156 0.49 12.67 -14.45
N GLU A 157 1.51 12.73 -15.29
CA GLU A 157 2.69 11.84 -15.24
C GLU A 157 3.80 12.54 -14.43
N LEU A 158 4.34 11.84 -13.43
CA LEU A 158 5.37 12.30 -12.50
C LEU A 158 6.72 11.67 -12.79
#